data_aa356550515f952e6e162950132c00bd
#
_entry.id   aa356550515f952e6e162950132c00bd
#
_cell.length_a   1.000
_cell.length_b   1.000
_cell.length_c   1.000
_cell.angle_alpha   90.00
_cell.angle_beta   90.00
_cell.angle_gamma   90.00
#
_symmetry.space_group_name_H-M   'P 1'
#
loop_
_entity.id
_entity.type
_entity.pdbx_description
1 polymer ?
#
loop_
_entity_poly.entity_id
_entity_poly.type
_entity_poly.pdbx_seq_one_letter_code
_entity_poly.pdbx_strand_id
1 'polypeptide(L)'
;MTSIWYEVFPVTLVSKQVALIRHHREENFSPWMIPNRPNIHPNEIVVNHLVTVFDDIFDRGQTIVHSTSWRYENEDDHVILTYLAVLPQGRWLAQLVMAQHISIELAGALETQHGDHLFAPLQLDRRNVLAHALDHLASLSTYDPAIQAVLEPEWEEVLRPRMPKSAGCLQRCS
;
A
#
# COMPACT_ATOMS: atom_id res chain seq x y z
N MET A 1 -25.71 4.91 -5.98
CA MET A 1 -24.73 5.99 -6.24
C MET A 1 -23.37 5.43 -5.91
N THR A 2 -22.56 5.19 -6.92
CA THR A 2 -21.25 4.58 -6.75
C THR A 2 -20.38 5.41 -5.82
N SER A 3 -19.88 4.80 -4.75
CA SER A 3 -18.96 5.46 -3.82
C SER A 3 -17.51 5.13 -4.15
N ILE A 4 -16.59 6.01 -3.79
CA ILE A 4 -15.16 5.83 -3.98
C ILE A 4 -14.51 5.65 -2.62
N TRP A 5 -13.64 4.64 -2.52
CA TRP A 5 -12.83 4.36 -1.34
C TRP A 5 -11.35 4.26 -1.71
N TYR A 6 -10.50 4.60 -0.78
CA TYR A 6 -9.06 4.41 -0.89
C TYR A 6 -8.63 3.30 0.05
N GLU A 7 -8.07 2.25 -0.53
CA GLU A 7 -7.44 1.15 0.18
C GLU A 7 -5.95 1.45 0.26
N VAL A 8 -5.43 1.67 1.45
CA VAL A 8 -4.04 2.08 1.66
C VAL A 8 -3.29 0.97 2.38
N PHE A 9 -2.17 0.54 1.80
CA PHE A 9 -1.21 -0.36 2.42
C PHE A 9 -0.02 0.46 2.92
N PRO A 10 0.00 0.89 4.19
CA PRO A 10 1.19 1.50 4.78
C PRO A 10 2.19 0.39 5.09
N VAL A 11 3.36 0.46 4.46
CA VAL A 11 4.40 -0.56 4.60
C VAL A 11 5.73 0.06 5.00
N THR A 12 6.55 -0.74 5.66
CA THR A 12 7.95 -0.44 5.94
C THR A 12 8.76 -1.74 5.89
N LEU A 13 10.06 -1.66 6.07
CA LEU A 13 10.89 -2.87 6.24
C LEU A 13 11.19 -3.12 7.72
N VAL A 14 11.04 -4.38 8.11
CA VAL A 14 11.49 -4.88 9.41
C VAL A 14 12.39 -6.08 9.14
N SER A 15 13.66 -5.96 9.51
CA SER A 15 14.66 -7.01 9.25
C SER A 15 14.67 -7.50 7.78
N LYS A 16 14.62 -6.57 6.83
CA LYS A 16 14.58 -6.81 5.38
C LYS A 16 13.32 -7.55 4.87
N GLN A 17 12.28 -7.58 5.66
CA GLN A 17 10.98 -8.11 5.28
C GLN A 17 9.95 -6.99 5.21
N VAL A 18 9.05 -7.08 4.24
CA VAL A 18 7.92 -6.15 4.14
C VAL A 18 7.00 -6.36 5.34
N ALA A 19 6.71 -5.29 6.02
CA ALA A 19 5.78 -5.26 7.14
C ALA A 19 4.64 -4.29 6.84
N LEU A 20 3.40 -4.77 7.00
CA LEU A 20 2.20 -3.94 6.92
C LEU A 20 1.97 -3.28 8.29
N ILE A 21 1.70 -1.99 8.27
CA ILE A 21 1.35 -1.22 9.45
C ILE A 21 -0.18 -1.14 9.53
N ARG A 22 -0.76 -1.64 10.62
CA ARG A 22 -2.21 -1.73 10.81
C ARG A 22 -2.66 -0.88 11.98
N HIS A 23 -3.93 -0.52 11.99
CA HIS A 23 -4.55 -0.04 13.22
C HIS A 23 -4.58 -1.15 14.28
N HIS A 24 -4.30 -0.82 15.53
CA HIS A 24 -4.14 -1.81 16.60
C HIS A 24 -5.33 -2.76 16.80
N ARG A 25 -6.53 -2.36 16.40
CA ARG A 25 -7.79 -3.11 16.63
C ARG A 25 -8.18 -4.06 15.49
N GLU A 26 -7.42 -4.10 14.41
CA GLU A 26 -7.75 -4.96 13.27
C GLU A 26 -7.11 -6.34 13.43
N GLU A 27 -7.90 -7.41 13.31
CA GLU A 27 -7.46 -8.79 13.56
C GLU A 27 -6.86 -9.49 12.35
N ASN A 28 -7.11 -9.01 11.13
CA ASN A 28 -6.66 -9.65 9.89
C ASN A 28 -5.68 -8.76 9.11
N PHE A 29 -5.01 -9.35 8.12
CA PHE A 29 -4.19 -8.63 7.14
C PHE A 29 -5.06 -7.63 6.37
N SER A 30 -5.23 -6.43 6.95
CA SER A 30 -6.19 -5.44 6.51
C SER A 30 -5.51 -4.12 6.15
N PRO A 31 -5.74 -3.61 4.93
CA PRO A 31 -5.32 -2.27 4.55
C PRO A 31 -6.21 -1.23 5.25
N TRP A 32 -5.77 0.01 5.27
CA TRP A 32 -6.59 1.11 5.77
C TRP A 32 -7.61 1.53 4.72
N MET A 33 -8.89 1.54 5.10
CA MET A 33 -9.98 1.96 4.23
C MET A 33 -10.39 3.41 4.53
N ILE A 34 -10.20 4.30 3.56
CA ILE A 34 -10.46 5.72 3.68
C ILE A 34 -11.58 6.12 2.71
N PRO A 35 -12.68 6.73 3.18
CA PRO A 35 -13.72 7.20 2.29
C PRO A 35 -13.27 8.42 1.48
N ASN A 36 -13.77 8.53 0.26
CA ASN A 36 -13.55 9.71 -0.58
C ASN A 36 -14.12 10.98 0.07
N ARG A 37 -13.45 12.10 -0.16
CA ARG A 37 -13.91 13.44 0.21
C ARG A 37 -14.08 14.27 -1.07
N PRO A 38 -15.29 14.78 -1.35
CA PRO A 38 -15.53 15.58 -2.55
C PRO A 38 -14.57 16.77 -2.63
N ASN A 39 -14.14 17.09 -3.84
CA ASN A 39 -13.29 18.24 -4.15
C ASN A 39 -11.87 18.23 -3.53
N ILE A 40 -11.41 17.09 -3.02
CA ILE A 40 -10.04 16.90 -2.56
C ILE A 40 -9.36 15.87 -3.48
N HIS A 41 -8.12 16.15 -3.89
CA HIS A 41 -7.36 15.22 -4.72
C HIS A 41 -7.11 13.89 -3.97
N PRO A 42 -7.24 12.72 -4.61
CA PRO A 42 -7.05 11.42 -3.97
C PRO A 42 -5.75 11.28 -3.16
N ASN A 43 -4.61 11.67 -3.73
CA ASN A 43 -3.34 11.64 -3.01
C ASN A 43 -3.34 12.51 -1.75
N GLU A 44 -4.00 13.66 -1.79
CA GLU A 44 -4.10 14.55 -0.64
C GLU A 44 -4.94 13.93 0.49
N ILE A 45 -6.01 13.22 0.15
CA ILE A 45 -6.83 12.48 1.12
C ILE A 45 -5.98 11.43 1.83
N VAL A 46 -5.24 10.63 1.06
CA VAL A 46 -4.37 9.58 1.62
C VAL A 46 -3.26 10.18 2.48
N VAL A 47 -2.54 11.19 1.96
CA VAL A 47 -1.46 11.85 2.70
C VAL A 47 -1.95 12.49 3.99
N ASN A 48 -3.09 13.18 3.96
CA ASN A 48 -3.66 13.81 5.16
C ASN A 48 -4.09 12.77 6.21
N HIS A 49 -4.57 11.61 5.78
CA HIS A 49 -4.87 10.52 6.69
C HIS A 49 -3.60 9.96 7.35
N LEU A 50 -2.54 9.73 6.57
CA LEU A 50 -1.24 9.29 7.09
C LEU A 50 -0.67 10.30 8.09
N VAL A 51 -0.71 11.60 7.77
CA VAL A 51 -0.32 12.67 8.70
C VAL A 51 -1.12 12.60 10.00
N THR A 52 -2.43 12.39 9.92
CA THR A 52 -3.28 12.31 11.11
C THR A 52 -2.91 11.12 12.01
N VAL A 53 -2.52 9.99 11.41
CA VAL A 53 -2.17 8.77 12.18
C VAL A 53 -0.75 8.80 12.71
N PHE A 54 0.19 9.32 11.93
CA PHE A 54 1.61 9.30 12.26
C PHE A 54 2.13 10.62 12.85
N ASP A 55 1.32 11.70 12.80
CA ASP A 55 1.60 13.01 13.36
C ASP A 55 3.00 13.54 12.97
N ASP A 56 3.76 14.07 13.91
CA ASP A 56 5.09 14.66 13.71
C ASP A 56 6.14 13.67 13.15
N ILE A 57 5.81 12.38 13.14
CA ILE A 57 6.70 11.32 12.62
C ILE A 57 6.59 11.20 11.11
N PHE A 58 5.48 11.68 10.53
CA PHE A 58 5.26 11.58 9.09
C PHE A 58 6.09 12.61 8.33
N ASP A 59 7.17 12.16 7.69
CA ASP A 59 7.98 12.97 6.78
C ASP A 59 7.53 12.77 5.34
N ARG A 60 6.87 13.80 4.78
CA ARG A 60 6.43 13.81 3.37
C ARG A 60 7.59 13.67 2.39
N GLY A 61 8.78 14.13 2.74
CA GLY A 61 9.97 14.07 1.89
C GLY A 61 10.62 12.69 1.87
N GLN A 62 10.30 11.82 2.82
CA GLN A 62 10.82 10.45 2.94
C GLN A 62 9.77 9.37 2.77
N THR A 63 8.53 9.75 2.50
CA THR A 63 7.42 8.80 2.33
C THR A 63 6.98 8.76 0.88
N ILE A 64 6.92 7.56 0.31
CA ILE A 64 6.35 7.36 -1.03
C ILE A 64 4.87 7.04 -0.85
N VAL A 65 4.00 7.81 -1.50
CA VAL A 65 2.56 7.52 -1.58
C VAL A 65 2.17 7.47 -3.05
N HIS A 66 1.81 6.29 -3.54
CA HIS A 66 1.51 6.08 -4.94
C HIS A 66 0.30 5.18 -5.16
N SER A 67 -0.57 5.57 -6.11
CA SER A 67 -1.68 4.73 -6.56
C SER A 67 -1.16 3.58 -7.40
N THR A 68 -1.54 2.35 -7.09
CA THR A 68 -1.01 1.15 -7.73
C THR A 68 -2.03 0.42 -8.59
N SER A 69 -3.31 0.51 -8.23
CA SER A 69 -4.38 -0.20 -8.94
C SER A 69 -5.76 0.34 -8.57
N TRP A 70 -6.78 -0.15 -9.26
CA TRP A 70 -8.17 0.10 -8.92
C TRP A 70 -9.02 -1.13 -9.21
N ARG A 71 -10.18 -1.23 -8.56
CA ARG A 71 -11.20 -2.24 -8.83
C ARG A 71 -12.59 -1.73 -8.52
N TYR A 72 -13.59 -2.41 -9.07
CA TYR A 72 -14.99 -2.19 -8.75
C TYR A 72 -15.52 -3.35 -7.91
N GLU A 73 -16.09 -3.08 -6.76
CA GLU A 73 -16.76 -4.07 -5.92
C GLU A 73 -18.28 -3.98 -6.13
N ASN A 74 -18.83 -4.96 -6.83
CA ASN A 74 -20.25 -4.96 -7.27
C ASN A 74 -21.23 -5.04 -6.11
N GLU A 75 -20.90 -5.77 -5.04
CA GLU A 75 -21.82 -6.01 -3.91
C GLU A 75 -22.15 -4.70 -3.17
N ASP A 76 -21.20 -3.79 -3.09
CA ASP A 76 -21.33 -2.54 -2.35
C ASP A 76 -21.43 -1.30 -3.25
N ASP A 77 -21.42 -1.45 -4.57
CA ASP A 77 -21.37 -0.34 -5.55
C ASP A 77 -20.18 0.61 -5.26
N HIS A 78 -18.98 0.04 -5.05
CA HIS A 78 -17.78 0.79 -4.69
C HIS A 78 -16.72 0.72 -5.79
N VAL A 79 -16.08 1.87 -6.06
CA VAL A 79 -14.77 1.90 -6.73
C VAL A 79 -13.69 2.01 -5.65
N ILE A 80 -12.77 1.09 -5.64
CA ILE A 80 -11.64 1.08 -4.71
C ILE A 80 -10.37 1.42 -5.46
N LEU A 81 -9.71 2.48 -5.02
CA LEU A 81 -8.40 2.90 -5.48
C LEU A 81 -7.36 2.43 -4.46
N THR A 82 -6.42 1.59 -4.91
CA THR A 82 -5.39 1.04 -4.04
C THR A 82 -4.15 1.94 -4.05
N TYR A 83 -3.67 2.25 -2.87
CA TYR A 83 -2.46 3.03 -2.63
C TYR A 83 -1.44 2.22 -1.84
N LEU A 84 -0.19 2.34 -2.23
CA LEU A 84 0.96 1.91 -1.44
C LEU A 84 1.57 3.15 -0.77
N ALA A 85 1.76 3.08 0.55
CA ALA A 85 2.48 4.10 1.31
C ALA A 85 3.74 3.45 1.91
N VAL A 86 4.91 3.77 1.33
CA VAL A 86 6.20 3.29 1.84
C VAL A 86 6.73 4.27 2.85
N LEU A 87 6.79 3.85 4.11
CA LEU A 87 7.29 4.67 5.20
C LEU A 87 8.75 4.32 5.50
N PRO A 88 9.58 5.31 5.82
CA PRO A 88 10.98 5.09 6.13
C PRO A 88 11.14 4.20 7.37
N GLN A 89 12.24 3.47 7.44
CA GLN A 89 12.60 2.74 8.65
C GLN A 89 12.95 3.71 9.78
N GLY A 90 12.64 3.36 11.02
CA GLY A 90 13.01 4.23 12.12
C GLY A 90 12.52 3.79 13.51
N ARG A 91 13.11 4.42 14.52
CA ARG A 91 12.73 4.16 15.93
C ARG A 91 11.29 4.58 16.26
N TRP A 92 10.71 5.47 15.46
CA TRP A 92 9.33 5.93 15.58
C TRP A 92 8.33 4.77 15.55
N LEU A 93 8.62 3.74 14.72
CA LEU A 93 7.74 2.56 14.60
C LEU A 93 7.58 1.85 15.95
N ALA A 94 8.67 1.65 16.67
CA ALA A 94 8.63 1.03 18.02
C ALA A 94 7.86 1.91 19.01
N GLN A 95 7.97 3.23 18.93
CA GLN A 95 7.24 4.15 19.80
C GLN A 95 5.72 4.06 19.58
N LEU A 96 5.25 4.04 18.32
CA LEU A 96 3.83 3.91 18.01
C LEU A 96 3.26 2.54 18.38
N VAL A 97 4.03 1.48 18.21
CA VAL A 97 3.64 0.12 18.64
C VAL A 97 3.52 0.07 20.17
N MET A 98 4.48 0.64 20.89
CA MET A 98 4.44 0.70 22.36
C MET A 98 3.27 1.56 22.89
N ALA A 99 2.92 2.61 22.17
CA ALA A 99 1.75 3.44 22.50
C ALA A 99 0.42 2.78 22.11
N GLN A 100 0.44 1.58 21.54
CA GLN A 100 -0.76 0.83 21.08
C GLN A 100 -1.61 1.56 20.03
N HIS A 101 -1.01 2.45 19.26
CA HIS A 101 -1.69 3.13 18.17
C HIS A 101 -1.74 2.28 16.89
N ILE A 102 -0.69 1.49 16.68
CA ILE A 102 -0.53 0.61 15.52
C ILE A 102 -0.05 -0.77 15.92
N SER A 103 -0.23 -1.72 15.04
CA SER A 103 0.41 -3.04 15.08
C SER A 103 1.16 -3.29 13.78
N ILE A 104 2.12 -4.20 13.81
CA ILE A 104 2.94 -4.55 12.66
C ILE A 104 2.72 -6.02 12.35
N GLU A 105 2.41 -6.30 11.10
CA GLU A 105 2.31 -7.67 10.59
C GLU A 105 3.32 -7.88 9.46
N LEU A 106 4.21 -8.85 9.62
CA LEU A 106 5.09 -9.26 8.53
C LEU A 106 4.25 -9.86 7.40
N ALA A 107 4.43 -9.34 6.20
CA ALA A 107 3.68 -9.77 5.05
C ALA A 107 3.97 -11.23 4.64
N GLY A 108 5.06 -11.81 5.13
CA GLY A 108 5.51 -13.14 4.76
C GLY A 108 6.00 -13.20 3.31
N ALA A 109 6.02 -14.39 2.74
CA ALA A 109 6.33 -14.58 1.33
C ALA A 109 5.16 -14.06 0.48
N LEU A 110 5.37 -12.91 -0.15
CA LEU A 110 4.46 -12.34 -1.14
C LEU A 110 4.94 -12.79 -2.52
N GLU A 111 4.35 -13.85 -3.03
CA GLU A 111 4.71 -14.38 -4.34
C GLU A 111 4.32 -13.38 -5.43
N THR A 112 5.26 -13.14 -6.36
CA THR A 112 4.95 -12.44 -7.60
C THR A 112 3.97 -13.28 -8.40
N GLN A 113 2.79 -12.75 -8.65
CA GLN A 113 1.79 -13.48 -9.44
C GLN A 113 2.15 -13.43 -10.91
N HIS A 114 2.41 -14.59 -11.49
CA HIS A 114 2.65 -14.74 -12.92
C HIS A 114 1.32 -14.86 -13.66
N GLY A 115 1.06 -13.90 -14.56
CA GLY A 115 -0.06 -13.95 -15.50
C GLY A 115 -1.28 -13.10 -15.12
N ASP A 116 -2.24 -13.06 -16.04
CA ASP A 116 -3.48 -12.27 -15.95
C ASP A 116 -4.52 -12.84 -15.00
N HIS A 117 -4.16 -13.87 -14.22
CA HIS A 117 -5.08 -14.61 -13.36
C HIS A 117 -5.29 -13.98 -11.98
N LEU A 118 -4.96 -12.73 -11.82
CA LEU A 118 -5.05 -12.02 -10.54
C LEU A 118 -6.44 -12.04 -9.89
N PHE A 119 -7.50 -12.37 -10.63
CA PHE A 119 -8.86 -12.06 -10.17
C PHE A 119 -9.89 -13.12 -10.52
N ALA A 120 -10.05 -14.08 -9.63
CA ALA A 120 -11.37 -14.64 -9.43
C ALA A 120 -12.16 -13.59 -8.61
N PRO A 121 -13.30 -13.08 -9.07
CA PRO A 121 -14.03 -11.97 -8.44
C PRO A 121 -14.47 -12.23 -7.00
N LEU A 122 -14.46 -13.48 -6.54
CA LEU A 122 -15.09 -13.90 -5.28
C LEU A 122 -14.15 -13.98 -4.07
N GLN A 123 -12.83 -13.88 -4.23
CA GLN A 123 -11.88 -13.95 -3.12
C GLN A 123 -10.60 -13.16 -3.45
N LEU A 124 -10.70 -11.84 -3.46
CA LEU A 124 -9.52 -11.01 -3.57
C LEU A 124 -8.74 -11.08 -2.25
N ASP A 125 -7.68 -11.89 -2.22
CA ASP A 125 -6.75 -11.89 -1.10
C ASP A 125 -6.00 -10.55 -1.07
N ARG A 126 -6.08 -9.84 0.05
CA ARG A 126 -5.40 -8.56 0.25
C ARG A 126 -3.87 -8.69 0.15
N ARG A 127 -3.32 -9.87 0.40
CA ARG A 127 -1.90 -10.16 0.16
C ARG A 127 -1.55 -10.09 -1.32
N ASN A 128 -2.43 -10.55 -2.20
CA ASN A 128 -2.25 -10.46 -3.64
C ASN A 128 -2.29 -9.00 -4.13
N VAL A 129 -3.16 -8.19 -3.56
CA VAL A 129 -3.22 -6.75 -3.84
C VAL A 129 -1.92 -6.07 -3.43
N LEU A 130 -1.41 -6.35 -2.22
CA LEU A 130 -0.12 -5.84 -1.78
C LEU A 130 1.03 -6.35 -2.66
N ALA A 131 1.02 -7.62 -3.04
CA ALA A 131 2.04 -8.18 -3.94
C ALA A 131 2.09 -7.40 -5.27
N HIS A 132 0.93 -7.13 -5.88
CA HIS A 132 0.83 -6.31 -7.09
C HIS A 132 1.34 -4.87 -6.87
N ALA A 133 0.99 -4.27 -5.74
CA ALA A 133 1.46 -2.92 -5.39
C ALA A 133 3.00 -2.86 -5.28
N LEU A 134 3.62 -3.91 -4.74
CA LEU A 134 5.08 -4.02 -4.66
C LEU A 134 5.72 -4.31 -6.02
N ASP A 135 5.07 -5.07 -6.91
CA ASP A 135 5.53 -5.27 -8.29
C ASP A 135 5.49 -3.94 -9.06
N HIS A 136 4.47 -3.10 -8.80
CA HIS A 136 4.42 -1.74 -9.35
C HIS A 136 5.52 -0.84 -8.76
N LEU A 137 5.78 -0.90 -7.46
CA LEU A 137 6.91 -0.19 -6.84
C LEU A 137 8.24 -0.60 -7.44
N ALA A 138 8.45 -1.89 -7.74
CA ALA A 138 9.64 -2.39 -8.44
C ALA A 138 9.79 -1.76 -9.82
N SER A 139 8.69 -1.54 -10.54
CA SER A 139 8.71 -0.79 -11.81
C SER A 139 9.12 0.67 -11.58
N LEU A 140 8.47 1.36 -10.66
CA LEU A 140 8.77 2.77 -10.35
C LEU A 140 10.21 2.98 -9.90
N SER A 141 10.74 2.08 -9.06
CA SER A 141 12.13 2.15 -8.59
C SER A 141 13.17 2.07 -9.73
N THR A 142 12.76 1.55 -10.89
CA THR A 142 13.62 1.45 -12.07
C THR A 142 13.57 2.72 -12.95
N TYR A 143 12.42 3.39 -13.02
CA TYR A 143 12.17 4.44 -14.01
C TYR A 143 11.89 5.82 -13.43
N ASP A 144 11.49 5.92 -12.17
CA ASP A 144 11.12 7.20 -11.55
C ASP A 144 12.25 7.73 -10.65
N PRO A 145 12.96 8.80 -11.07
CA PRO A 145 14.04 9.37 -10.27
C PRO A 145 13.58 9.90 -8.89
N ALA A 146 12.33 10.34 -8.76
CA ALA A 146 11.81 10.81 -7.48
C ALA A 146 11.65 9.66 -6.49
N ILE A 147 11.18 8.51 -6.95
CA ILE A 147 11.10 7.29 -6.15
C ILE A 147 12.50 6.79 -5.78
N GLN A 148 13.43 6.77 -6.76
CA GLN A 148 14.82 6.36 -6.52
C GLN A 148 15.52 7.21 -5.46
N ALA A 149 15.22 8.52 -5.42
CA ALA A 149 15.84 9.44 -4.47
C ALA A 149 15.36 9.25 -3.02
N VAL A 150 14.17 8.69 -2.84
CA VAL A 150 13.52 8.54 -1.51
C VAL A 150 13.58 7.10 -1.01
N LEU A 151 13.58 6.13 -1.91
CA LEU A 151 13.54 4.71 -1.54
C LEU A 151 14.86 4.29 -0.86
N GLU A 152 14.76 3.77 0.37
CA GLU A 152 15.91 3.29 1.11
C GLU A 152 16.58 2.10 0.41
N PRO A 153 17.93 1.99 0.45
CA PRO A 153 18.69 0.96 -0.28
C PRO A 153 18.24 -0.49 0.04
N GLU A 154 17.76 -0.74 1.24
CA GLU A 154 17.29 -2.05 1.68
C GLU A 154 16.10 -2.55 0.87
N TRP A 155 15.30 -1.66 0.31
CA TRP A 155 14.20 -2.01 -0.58
C TRP A 155 14.67 -2.65 -1.88
N GLU A 156 15.89 -2.35 -2.34
CA GLU A 156 16.44 -2.96 -3.56
C GLU A 156 16.48 -4.49 -3.44
N GLU A 157 16.89 -5.02 -2.29
CA GLU A 157 16.95 -6.47 -2.07
C GLU A 157 15.54 -7.10 -2.12
N VAL A 158 14.53 -6.41 -1.61
CA VAL A 158 13.14 -6.88 -1.55
C VAL A 158 12.47 -6.80 -2.92
N LEU A 159 12.78 -5.77 -3.70
CA LEU A 159 12.15 -5.52 -5.00
C LEU A 159 12.83 -6.27 -6.16
N ARG A 160 14.14 -6.58 -6.05
CA ARG A 160 14.90 -7.27 -7.10
C ARG A 160 14.28 -8.58 -7.62
N PRO A 161 13.72 -9.47 -6.79
CA PRO A 161 13.11 -10.71 -7.26
C PRO A 161 11.72 -10.50 -7.87
N ARG A 162 11.17 -9.27 -7.84
CA ARG A 162 9.82 -8.99 -8.31
C ARG A 162 9.79 -8.71 -9.81
N MET A 163 8.68 -9.09 -10.44
CA MET A 163 8.43 -8.73 -11.84
C MET A 163 7.81 -7.34 -11.88
N PRO A 164 8.50 -6.34 -12.50
CA PRO A 164 7.95 -5.00 -12.64
C PRO A 164 6.62 -4.99 -13.38
N LYS A 165 5.61 -4.33 -12.81
CA LYS A 165 4.28 -4.17 -13.40
C LYS A 165 3.85 -2.71 -13.39
N SER A 166 3.10 -2.30 -14.40
CA SER A 166 2.45 -1.00 -14.41
C SER A 166 1.24 -1.00 -13.46
N ALA A 167 0.84 0.19 -12.99
CA ALA A 167 -0.45 0.37 -12.34
C ALA A 167 -1.58 -0.09 -13.28
N GLY A 168 -2.61 -0.70 -12.73
CA GLY A 168 -3.66 -1.26 -13.56
C GLY A 168 -4.95 -1.55 -12.85
N CYS A 169 -5.91 -2.03 -13.63
CA CYS A 169 -7.18 -2.53 -13.12
C CYS A 169 -6.99 -3.94 -12.58
N LEU A 170 -7.46 -4.18 -11.37
CA LEU A 170 -7.46 -5.49 -10.75
C LEU A 170 -8.69 -6.35 -11.12
N GLN A 171 -9.49 -5.93 -12.07
CA GLN A 171 -10.62 -6.68 -12.62
C GLN A 171 -10.40 -6.98 -14.09
N ARG A 172 -10.76 -8.18 -14.54
CA ARG A 172 -10.94 -8.40 -15.96
C ARG A 172 -12.11 -7.55 -16.42
N CYS A 173 -11.87 -6.66 -17.36
CA CYS A 173 -12.94 -6.12 -18.19
C CYS A 173 -13.52 -7.30 -18.98
N SER A 174 -14.70 -7.76 -18.60
CA SER A 174 -15.48 -8.75 -19.35
C SER A 174 -16.05 -8.12 -20.61
#